data_dc8996b2b3397634c39e5c378b4e6130
#
_entry.id   dc8996b2b3397634c39e5c378b4e6130
#
_cell.length_a   1.000
_cell.length_b   1.000
_cell.length_c   1.000
_cell.angle_alpha   90.00
_cell.angle_beta   90.00
_cell.angle_gamma   90.00
#
_symmetry.space_group_name_H-M   'P 1'
#
loop_
_entity.id
_entity.type
_entity.pdbx_description
1 polymer ?
#
loop_
_entity_poly.entity_id
_entity_poly.type
_entity_poly.pdbx_seq_one_letter_code
_entity_poly.pdbx_strand_id
1 'polypeptide(L)'
;MLISACTTEDRKKETAMTKEKIFKIISDAEDAFGLAHQGDDLEKIKKTALDFHALVHPAEVSGTKEKTIADFVFDYMATGHQNDIVPRQDYDVDLKYAGTNAVPLCWHFWHTYRIEDLVSNILMSNGKQIFNDEWKEKIGASITDTGNALEYDEAVSFGKSINVPNLRRYMIAVGKNTREIINGLTLEQIKTKVPEEWVMRILEEGGVTVDFRSVWLLVFWGRLTVGGMLSIPITDHHMMHLTPCVNNLPIEF
;
A
#
# COMPACT_ATOMS: atom_id res chain seq x y z
N MET A 1 34.09 31.44 27.18
CA MET A 1 32.89 31.03 26.52
C MET A 1 33.30 30.21 25.29
N LEU A 2 33.32 28.88 25.42
CA LEU A 2 33.68 28.00 24.29
C LEU A 2 32.40 27.72 23.50
N ILE A 3 32.28 28.32 22.32
CA ILE A 3 31.24 27.96 21.34
C ILE A 3 31.74 26.67 20.67
N SER A 4 31.18 25.55 21.06
CA SER A 4 31.40 24.26 20.35
C SER A 4 30.95 24.42 18.91
N ALA A 5 31.89 24.39 17.98
CA ALA A 5 31.59 24.39 16.56
C ALA A 5 30.99 23.02 16.21
N CYS A 6 29.68 22.98 15.90
CA CYS A 6 29.03 21.85 15.32
C CYS A 6 29.74 21.47 14.02
N THR A 7 30.31 20.28 13.93
CA THR A 7 31.10 19.84 12.77
C THR A 7 30.15 19.49 11.60
N THR A 8 30.72 19.47 10.38
CA THR A 8 29.99 19.05 9.17
C THR A 8 29.51 17.59 9.28
N GLU A 9 30.17 16.76 10.08
CA GLU A 9 29.75 15.39 10.40
C GLU A 9 28.55 15.34 11.34
N ASP A 10 28.50 16.24 12.35
CA ASP A 10 27.38 16.36 13.27
C ASP A 10 26.11 16.82 12.53
N ARG A 11 26.24 17.76 11.59
CA ARG A 11 25.12 18.18 10.72
C ARG A 11 24.64 17.08 9.76
N LYS A 12 25.57 16.25 9.23
CA LYS A 12 25.19 15.10 8.39
C LYS A 12 24.48 14.02 9.17
N LYS A 13 24.85 13.78 10.44
CA LYS A 13 24.14 12.84 11.33
C LYS A 13 22.76 13.35 11.74
N GLU A 14 22.60 14.68 11.91
CA GLU A 14 21.33 15.30 12.28
C GLU A 14 20.32 15.31 11.11
N THR A 15 20.79 15.29 9.85
CA THR A 15 19.95 15.25 8.64
C THR A 15 19.70 13.84 8.09
N ALA A 16 20.42 12.82 8.57
CA ALA A 16 20.21 11.45 8.11
C ALA A 16 18.79 10.97 8.46
N MET A 17 18.11 10.39 7.47
CA MET A 17 16.85 9.73 7.69
C MET A 17 17.12 8.46 8.52
N THR A 18 16.40 8.30 9.64
CA THR A 18 16.47 7.10 10.46
C THR A 18 15.10 6.41 10.51
N LYS A 19 15.09 5.14 10.86
CA LYS A 19 13.87 4.36 11.01
C LYS A 19 12.88 5.05 11.96
N GLU A 20 13.36 5.54 13.10
CA GLU A 20 12.53 6.22 14.11
C GLU A 20 11.92 7.51 13.56
N LYS A 21 12.70 8.30 12.79
CA LYS A 21 12.19 9.52 12.15
C LYS A 21 11.10 9.19 11.13
N ILE A 22 11.30 8.15 10.30
CA ILE A 22 10.31 7.72 9.32
C ILE A 22 9.01 7.33 10.01
N PHE A 23 9.06 6.44 11.01
CA PHE A 23 7.87 6.01 11.73
C PHE A 23 7.15 7.15 12.43
N LYS A 24 7.90 8.11 12.99
CA LYS A 24 7.29 9.30 13.58
C LYS A 24 6.55 10.14 12.55
N ILE A 25 7.15 10.42 11.40
CA ILE A 25 6.52 11.20 10.32
C ILE A 25 5.23 10.52 9.85
N ILE A 26 5.24 9.20 9.71
CA ILE A 26 4.08 8.42 9.29
C ILE A 26 2.98 8.45 10.35
N SER A 27 3.32 8.24 11.61
CA SER A 27 2.37 8.32 12.73
C SER A 27 1.74 9.72 12.83
N ASP A 28 2.53 10.79 12.66
CA ASP A 28 2.01 12.16 12.65
C ASP A 28 1.03 12.39 11.47
N ALA A 29 1.27 11.78 10.31
CA ALA A 29 0.40 11.87 9.14
C ALA A 29 -0.90 11.05 9.31
N GLU A 30 -0.80 9.85 9.89
CA GLU A 30 -1.94 8.99 10.25
C GLU A 30 -2.87 9.71 11.22
N ASP A 31 -2.33 10.28 12.29
CA ASP A 31 -3.09 11.06 13.28
C ASP A 31 -3.78 12.28 12.64
N ALA A 32 -3.04 13.01 11.79
CA ALA A 32 -3.59 14.18 11.09
C ALA A 32 -4.74 13.81 10.15
N PHE A 33 -4.62 12.69 9.44
CA PHE A 33 -5.67 12.18 8.57
C PHE A 33 -6.87 11.67 9.39
N GLY A 34 -6.65 10.89 10.44
CA GLY A 34 -7.70 10.40 11.32
C GLY A 34 -8.55 11.52 11.93
N LEU A 35 -7.91 12.60 12.37
CA LEU A 35 -8.61 13.80 12.87
C LEU A 35 -9.38 14.54 11.75
N ALA A 36 -8.80 14.68 10.57
CA ALA A 36 -9.46 15.36 9.44
C ALA A 36 -10.67 14.56 8.94
N HIS A 37 -10.54 13.24 8.86
CA HIS A 37 -11.58 12.33 8.37
C HIS A 37 -12.86 12.33 9.21
N GLN A 38 -12.78 12.66 10.49
CA GLN A 38 -13.94 12.78 11.38
C GLN A 38 -14.75 14.07 11.13
N GLY A 39 -14.20 15.03 10.38
CA GLY A 39 -14.83 16.31 10.11
C GLY A 39 -15.53 16.39 8.74
N ASP A 40 -15.91 17.62 8.38
CA ASP A 40 -16.61 17.93 7.14
C ASP A 40 -15.79 18.85 6.20
N ASP A 41 -14.52 19.08 6.53
CA ASP A 41 -13.61 19.90 5.72
C ASP A 41 -13.00 19.03 4.62
N LEU A 42 -13.62 19.07 3.43
CA LEU A 42 -13.22 18.28 2.28
C LEU A 42 -11.75 18.48 1.89
N GLU A 43 -11.30 19.73 1.85
CA GLU A 43 -9.93 20.05 1.43
C GLU A 43 -8.89 19.53 2.44
N LYS A 44 -9.22 19.62 3.73
CA LYS A 44 -8.40 19.07 4.79
C LYS A 44 -8.35 17.54 4.74
N ILE A 45 -9.48 16.87 4.51
CA ILE A 45 -9.56 15.41 4.36
C ILE A 45 -8.67 14.97 3.18
N LYS A 46 -8.87 15.57 2.00
CA LYS A 46 -8.08 15.24 0.81
C LYS A 46 -6.58 15.48 1.03
N LYS A 47 -6.24 16.66 1.56
CA LYS A 47 -4.85 17.03 1.79
C LYS A 47 -4.15 16.01 2.71
N THR A 48 -4.75 15.71 3.86
CA THR A 48 -4.12 14.79 4.82
C THR A 48 -4.06 13.35 4.30
N ALA A 49 -5.07 12.88 3.56
CA ALA A 49 -5.03 11.59 2.87
C ALA A 49 -3.89 11.55 1.83
N LEU A 50 -3.75 12.60 1.00
CA LEU A 50 -2.69 12.70 -0.01
C LEU A 50 -1.29 12.83 0.59
N ASP A 51 -1.16 13.51 1.73
CA ASP A 51 0.09 13.63 2.48
C ASP A 51 0.51 12.26 3.02
N PHE A 52 -0.42 11.52 3.65
CA PHE A 52 -0.15 10.17 4.14
C PHE A 52 0.17 9.18 2.99
N HIS A 53 -0.63 9.22 1.93
CA HIS A 53 -0.40 8.42 0.73
C HIS A 53 1.01 8.67 0.15
N ALA A 54 1.49 9.92 0.12
CA ALA A 54 2.82 10.26 -0.37
C ALA A 54 3.96 9.61 0.44
N LEU A 55 3.76 9.35 1.73
CA LEU A 55 4.78 8.76 2.59
C LEU A 55 4.93 7.24 2.38
N VAL A 56 3.84 6.56 2.05
CA VAL A 56 3.78 5.09 1.92
C VAL A 56 3.87 4.59 0.48
N HIS A 57 4.00 5.49 -0.49
CA HIS A 57 4.16 5.19 -1.92
C HIS A 57 5.53 5.63 -2.44
N PRO A 58 6.02 5.10 -3.59
CA PRO A 58 7.22 5.60 -4.23
C PRO A 58 7.18 7.12 -4.47
N ALA A 59 8.30 7.78 -4.32
CA ALA A 59 8.44 9.23 -4.48
C ALA A 59 7.90 9.75 -5.82
N GLU A 60 8.01 8.97 -6.91
CA GLU A 60 7.48 9.31 -8.23
C GLU A 60 5.94 9.44 -8.27
N VAL A 61 5.23 8.86 -7.31
CA VAL A 61 3.76 8.95 -7.22
C VAL A 61 3.30 10.34 -6.82
N SER A 62 3.97 10.95 -5.86
CA SER A 62 3.66 12.31 -5.37
C SER A 62 4.53 13.40 -6.00
N GLY A 63 5.62 13.01 -6.66
CA GLY A 63 6.63 13.95 -7.19
C GLY A 63 7.56 14.52 -6.12
N THR A 64 7.62 13.93 -4.91
CA THR A 64 8.60 14.33 -3.90
C THR A 64 10.01 13.98 -4.36
N LYS A 65 11.00 14.74 -3.87
CA LYS A 65 12.42 14.52 -4.20
C LYS A 65 13.11 13.55 -3.25
N GLU A 66 12.54 13.35 -2.09
CA GLU A 66 13.09 12.51 -1.03
C GLU A 66 12.53 11.10 -1.14
N LYS A 67 13.37 10.11 -0.87
CA LYS A 67 12.94 8.71 -0.82
C LYS A 67 11.91 8.52 0.30
N THR A 68 10.88 7.76 -0.03
CA THR A 68 9.85 7.35 0.92
C THR A 68 10.21 6.00 1.56
N ILE A 69 9.44 5.58 2.57
CA ILE A 69 9.59 4.24 3.15
C ILE A 69 9.42 3.14 2.08
N ALA A 70 8.48 3.33 1.14
CA ALA A 70 8.28 2.38 0.03
C ALA A 70 9.50 2.31 -0.90
N ASP A 71 10.19 3.43 -1.15
CA ASP A 71 11.41 3.45 -1.96
C ASP A 71 12.55 2.68 -1.30
N PHE A 72 12.76 2.85 0.00
CA PHE A 72 13.82 2.14 0.72
C PHE A 72 13.60 0.62 0.69
N VAL A 73 12.37 0.18 0.96
CA VAL A 73 12.01 -1.25 0.91
C VAL A 73 12.11 -1.79 -0.51
N PHE A 74 11.65 -1.02 -1.50
CA PHE A 74 11.71 -1.43 -2.90
C PHE A 74 13.14 -1.51 -3.42
N ASP A 75 14.00 -0.54 -3.10
CA ASP A 75 15.40 -0.55 -3.52
C ASP A 75 16.13 -1.76 -2.96
N TYR A 76 15.88 -2.14 -1.71
CA TYR A 76 16.38 -3.39 -1.15
C TYR A 76 15.88 -4.60 -1.96
N MET A 77 14.59 -4.68 -2.24
CA MET A 77 14.00 -5.75 -3.06
C MET A 77 14.65 -5.84 -4.45
N ALA A 78 14.91 -4.68 -5.09
CA ALA A 78 15.47 -4.59 -6.44
C ALA A 78 16.92 -5.07 -6.56
N THR A 79 17.64 -5.18 -5.45
CA THR A 79 19.01 -5.74 -5.43
C THR A 79 19.05 -7.27 -5.39
N GLY A 80 17.94 -7.94 -5.67
CA GLY A 80 17.85 -9.41 -5.74
C GLY A 80 17.18 -10.07 -4.54
N HIS A 81 16.60 -9.29 -3.64
CA HIS A 81 15.96 -9.74 -2.40
C HIS A 81 14.44 -9.89 -2.49
N GLN A 82 13.89 -9.97 -3.70
CA GLN A 82 12.44 -10.07 -3.92
C GLN A 82 11.77 -11.29 -3.25
N ASN A 83 12.54 -12.34 -2.99
CA ASN A 83 12.07 -13.58 -2.37
C ASN A 83 12.44 -13.70 -0.89
N ASP A 84 13.01 -12.67 -0.27
CA ASP A 84 13.24 -12.67 1.17
C ASP A 84 11.91 -12.76 1.90
N ILE A 85 11.85 -13.62 2.90
CA ILE A 85 10.60 -13.96 3.58
C ILE A 85 10.34 -12.96 4.70
N VAL A 86 9.17 -12.34 4.65
CA VAL A 86 8.73 -11.31 5.59
C VAL A 86 7.41 -11.73 6.24
N PRO A 87 7.22 -11.51 7.56
CA PRO A 87 5.95 -11.78 8.23
C PRO A 87 4.78 -11.03 7.62
N ARG A 88 3.62 -11.69 7.50
CA ARG A 88 2.34 -11.04 7.20
C ARG A 88 1.76 -10.42 8.47
N GLN A 89 1.10 -9.29 8.30
CA GLN A 89 0.26 -8.66 9.32
C GLN A 89 -1.12 -8.40 8.70
N ASP A 90 -1.93 -9.46 8.55
CA ASP A 90 -3.32 -9.33 8.12
C ASP A 90 -4.20 -9.22 9.37
N TYR A 91 -5.05 -8.19 9.43
CA TYR A 91 -5.82 -7.84 10.64
C TYR A 91 -6.85 -8.88 11.06
N ASP A 92 -7.36 -9.73 10.17
CA ASP A 92 -8.54 -10.53 10.46
C ASP A 92 -8.48 -11.99 10.01
N VAL A 93 -7.39 -12.43 9.44
CA VAL A 93 -7.25 -13.86 9.20
C VAL A 93 -6.62 -14.43 10.46
N ASP A 94 -7.38 -15.24 11.19
CA ASP A 94 -6.77 -16.11 12.18
C ASP A 94 -5.66 -16.88 11.45
N LEU A 95 -4.41 -16.40 11.62
CA LEU A 95 -3.21 -16.88 10.91
C LEU A 95 -3.02 -18.40 11.03
N LYS A 96 -3.75 -19.06 11.95
CA LYS A 96 -3.85 -20.51 12.02
C LYS A 96 -4.46 -21.15 10.76
N TYR A 97 -5.25 -20.40 10.01
CA TYR A 97 -5.92 -20.87 8.79
C TYR A 97 -5.24 -20.38 7.50
N ALA A 98 -4.35 -19.42 7.58
CA ALA A 98 -3.71 -18.82 6.41
C ALA A 98 -2.55 -19.65 5.82
N GLY A 99 -2.28 -20.84 6.30
CA GLY A 99 -1.21 -21.72 5.78
C GLY A 99 0.21 -21.19 6.00
N THR A 100 0.43 -19.87 5.99
CA THR A 100 1.74 -19.26 6.25
C THR A 100 1.61 -17.87 6.86
N ASN A 101 2.46 -17.61 7.86
CA ASN A 101 2.57 -16.30 8.52
C ASN A 101 3.62 -15.41 7.86
N ALA A 102 4.24 -15.86 6.76
CA ALA A 102 5.31 -15.15 6.10
C ALA A 102 5.31 -15.44 4.60
N VAL A 103 5.62 -14.43 3.81
CA VAL A 103 5.55 -14.43 2.34
C VAL A 103 6.77 -13.71 1.75
N PRO A 104 7.09 -13.91 0.47
CA PRO A 104 8.14 -13.16 -0.21
C PRO A 104 7.91 -11.65 -0.17
N LEU A 105 8.98 -10.87 -0.07
CA LEU A 105 8.92 -9.41 -0.04
C LEU A 105 8.12 -8.81 -1.21
N CYS A 106 8.27 -9.33 -2.42
CA CYS A 106 7.52 -8.84 -3.58
C CYS A 106 6.01 -9.09 -3.48
N TRP A 107 5.57 -10.10 -2.70
CA TRP A 107 4.15 -10.33 -2.45
C TRP A 107 3.53 -9.16 -1.67
N HIS A 108 4.24 -8.56 -0.71
CA HIS A 108 3.74 -7.39 0.03
C HIS A 108 3.41 -6.23 -0.91
N PHE A 109 4.28 -5.94 -1.87
CA PHE A 109 4.02 -4.91 -2.88
C PHE A 109 2.90 -5.29 -3.85
N TRP A 110 2.90 -6.54 -4.34
CA TRP A 110 1.80 -7.02 -5.17
C TRP A 110 0.46 -6.85 -4.46
N HIS A 111 0.35 -7.40 -3.25
CA HIS A 111 -0.86 -7.43 -2.45
C HIS A 111 -1.43 -6.03 -2.21
N THR A 112 -0.61 -5.12 -1.69
CA THR A 112 -1.06 -3.76 -1.35
C THR A 112 -1.52 -2.99 -2.59
N TYR A 113 -0.77 -3.06 -3.69
CA TYR A 113 -1.12 -2.32 -4.91
C TYR A 113 -2.26 -2.97 -5.70
N ARG A 114 -2.44 -4.30 -5.61
CA ARG A 114 -3.66 -4.93 -6.15
C ARG A 114 -4.89 -4.50 -5.39
N ILE A 115 -4.84 -4.45 -4.07
CA ILE A 115 -5.95 -3.95 -3.25
C ILE A 115 -6.22 -2.48 -3.56
N GLU A 116 -5.20 -1.65 -3.62
CA GLU A 116 -5.37 -0.23 -3.96
C GLU A 116 -6.00 -0.03 -5.34
N ASP A 117 -5.55 -0.75 -6.37
CA ASP A 117 -6.11 -0.68 -7.70
C ASP A 117 -7.59 -1.05 -7.74
N LEU A 118 -7.97 -2.15 -7.08
CA LEU A 118 -9.37 -2.59 -6.99
C LEU A 118 -10.23 -1.57 -6.24
N VAL A 119 -9.75 -1.10 -5.09
CA VAL A 119 -10.52 -0.20 -4.23
C VAL A 119 -10.65 1.18 -4.86
N SER A 120 -9.56 1.79 -5.30
CA SER A 120 -9.60 3.15 -5.86
C SER A 120 -10.42 3.20 -7.16
N ASN A 121 -10.19 2.25 -8.05
CA ASN A 121 -10.84 2.25 -9.36
C ASN A 121 -12.27 1.73 -9.33
N ILE A 122 -12.55 0.63 -8.62
CA ILE A 122 -13.89 0.04 -8.63
C ILE A 122 -14.75 0.66 -7.52
N LEU A 123 -14.27 0.66 -6.26
CA LEU A 123 -15.11 1.02 -5.11
C LEU A 123 -15.21 2.52 -4.85
N MET A 124 -14.23 3.32 -5.26
CA MET A 124 -14.25 4.77 -5.03
C MET A 124 -14.74 5.55 -6.26
N SER A 125 -14.54 5.04 -7.48
CA SER A 125 -14.83 5.77 -8.71
C SER A 125 -15.75 5.05 -9.69
N ASN A 126 -16.15 3.80 -9.43
CA ASN A 126 -16.89 2.94 -10.37
C ASN A 126 -16.22 2.82 -11.74
N GLY A 127 -14.92 2.91 -11.77
CA GLY A 127 -14.09 2.85 -12.97
C GLY A 127 -13.62 1.44 -13.29
N LYS A 128 -12.61 1.36 -14.14
CA LYS A 128 -11.92 0.10 -14.49
C LYS A 128 -10.58 0.03 -13.78
N GLN A 129 -10.24 -1.14 -13.24
CA GLN A 129 -8.91 -1.38 -12.68
C GLN A 129 -7.82 -1.12 -13.73
N ILE A 130 -6.65 -0.69 -13.29
CA ILE A 130 -5.46 -0.50 -14.15
C ILE A 130 -4.91 -1.86 -14.57
N PHE A 131 -4.96 -2.84 -13.69
CA PHE A 131 -4.48 -4.18 -13.96
C PHE A 131 -5.30 -4.83 -15.08
N ASN A 132 -4.59 -5.40 -16.07
CA ASN A 132 -5.13 -6.09 -17.22
C ASN A 132 -4.15 -7.17 -17.70
N ASP A 133 -4.46 -7.88 -18.78
CA ASP A 133 -3.61 -8.95 -19.32
C ASP A 133 -2.21 -8.46 -19.71
N GLU A 134 -2.09 -7.23 -20.22
CA GLU A 134 -0.79 -6.64 -20.56
C GLU A 134 0.07 -6.42 -19.31
N TRP A 135 -0.51 -5.92 -18.22
CA TRP A 135 0.19 -5.77 -16.95
C TRP A 135 0.54 -7.12 -16.33
N LYS A 136 -0.38 -8.08 -16.43
CA LYS A 136 -0.14 -9.46 -15.95
C LYS A 136 1.11 -10.06 -16.63
N GLU A 137 1.18 -9.96 -17.96
CA GLU A 137 2.32 -10.45 -18.73
C GLU A 137 3.61 -9.70 -18.38
N LYS A 138 3.59 -8.35 -18.36
CA LYS A 138 4.76 -7.53 -18.06
C LYS A 138 5.34 -7.79 -16.67
N ILE A 139 4.47 -7.94 -15.68
CA ILE A 139 4.87 -8.22 -14.29
C ILE A 139 5.30 -9.68 -14.12
N GLY A 140 4.83 -10.59 -14.97
CA GLY A 140 5.02 -12.02 -14.82
C GLY A 140 4.15 -12.61 -13.70
N ALA A 141 3.00 -11.98 -13.42
CA ALA A 141 2.11 -12.41 -12.36
C ALA A 141 1.35 -13.67 -12.74
N SER A 142 1.46 -14.73 -11.92
CA SER A 142 0.72 -15.99 -12.11
C SER A 142 -0.74 -15.91 -11.67
N ILE A 143 -1.10 -14.89 -10.88
CA ILE A 143 -2.45 -14.62 -10.35
C ILE A 143 -2.96 -13.27 -10.82
N THR A 144 -4.27 -13.02 -10.66
CA THR A 144 -4.93 -11.74 -10.94
C THR A 144 -5.50 -11.08 -9.70
N ASP A 145 -5.73 -11.89 -8.65
CA ASP A 145 -6.29 -11.46 -7.38
C ASP A 145 -5.24 -10.88 -6.43
N THR A 146 -5.66 -10.53 -5.23
CA THR A 146 -4.83 -9.92 -4.19
C THR A 146 -3.77 -10.84 -3.58
N GLY A 147 -3.80 -12.15 -3.89
CA GLY A 147 -2.86 -13.13 -3.36
C GLY A 147 -3.10 -13.56 -1.91
N ASN A 148 -4.25 -13.20 -1.31
CA ASN A 148 -4.56 -13.57 0.08
C ASN A 148 -4.61 -15.08 0.30
N ALA A 149 -5.09 -15.83 -0.68
CA ALA A 149 -5.32 -17.26 -0.58
C ALA A 149 -4.08 -18.13 -0.92
N LEU A 150 -2.97 -17.53 -1.34
CA LEU A 150 -1.77 -18.28 -1.68
C LEU A 150 -1.21 -19.04 -0.46
N GLU A 151 -0.90 -20.32 -0.68
CA GLU A 151 -0.09 -21.11 0.23
C GLU A 151 1.39 -20.70 0.14
N TYR A 152 2.21 -21.12 1.11
CA TYR A 152 3.62 -20.72 1.17
C TYR A 152 4.38 -21.01 -0.13
N ASP A 153 4.29 -22.26 -0.63
CA ASP A 153 5.01 -22.65 -1.84
C ASP A 153 4.50 -21.93 -3.10
N GLU A 154 3.20 -21.61 -3.14
CA GLU A 154 2.60 -20.82 -4.21
C GLU A 154 3.09 -19.37 -4.15
N ALA A 155 3.15 -18.77 -2.96
CA ALA A 155 3.69 -17.43 -2.77
C ALA A 155 5.18 -17.34 -3.13
N VAL A 156 5.98 -18.35 -2.79
CA VAL A 156 7.39 -18.45 -3.19
C VAL A 156 7.53 -18.60 -4.71
N SER A 157 6.68 -19.42 -5.33
CA SER A 157 6.67 -19.59 -6.78
C SER A 157 6.26 -18.33 -7.50
N PHE A 158 5.24 -17.63 -6.98
CA PHE A 158 4.80 -16.31 -7.44
C PHE A 158 5.96 -15.31 -7.39
N GLY A 159 6.65 -15.21 -6.24
CA GLY A 159 7.78 -14.28 -6.08
C GLY A 159 8.89 -14.48 -7.09
N LYS A 160 9.19 -15.74 -7.47
CA LYS A 160 10.22 -16.06 -8.48
C LYS A 160 9.85 -15.60 -9.89
N SER A 161 8.56 -15.50 -10.22
CA SER A 161 8.09 -15.09 -11.55
C SER A 161 8.03 -13.57 -11.72
N ILE A 162 8.04 -12.79 -10.63
CA ILE A 162 7.81 -11.35 -10.67
C ILE A 162 8.97 -10.59 -11.31
N ASN A 163 8.65 -9.80 -12.31
CA ASN A 163 9.53 -8.79 -12.87
C ASN A 163 9.47 -7.51 -12.03
N VAL A 164 10.44 -7.34 -11.13
CA VAL A 164 10.49 -6.25 -10.14
C VAL A 164 10.40 -4.85 -10.80
N PRO A 165 11.13 -4.53 -11.89
CA PRO A 165 10.99 -3.24 -12.56
C PRO A 165 9.57 -2.96 -13.10
N ASN A 166 8.87 -3.97 -13.62
CA ASN A 166 7.52 -3.80 -14.12
C ASN A 166 6.49 -3.74 -12.98
N LEU A 167 6.71 -4.45 -11.87
CA LEU A 167 5.93 -4.27 -10.66
C LEU A 167 6.00 -2.81 -10.18
N ARG A 168 7.21 -2.19 -10.13
CA ARG A 168 7.34 -0.76 -9.78
C ARG A 168 6.56 0.15 -10.69
N ARG A 169 6.60 -0.08 -12.02
CA ARG A 169 5.83 0.72 -12.97
C ARG A 169 4.33 0.63 -12.73
N TYR A 170 3.83 -0.57 -12.42
CA TYR A 170 2.44 -0.78 -12.05
C TYR A 170 2.08 -0.03 -10.77
N MET A 171 2.89 -0.16 -9.72
CA MET A 171 2.73 0.57 -8.46
C MET A 171 2.61 2.08 -8.68
N ILE A 172 3.49 2.66 -9.51
CA ILE A 172 3.47 4.09 -9.84
C ILE A 172 2.19 4.45 -10.60
N ALA A 173 1.75 3.62 -11.55
CA ALA A 173 0.52 3.86 -12.31
C ALA A 173 -0.70 3.86 -11.38
N VAL A 174 -0.81 2.86 -10.51
CA VAL A 174 -1.89 2.76 -9.51
C VAL A 174 -1.88 3.96 -8.58
N GLY A 175 -0.76 4.25 -7.91
CA GLY A 175 -0.68 5.34 -6.95
C GLY A 175 -0.99 6.72 -7.55
N LYS A 176 -0.53 7.01 -8.78
CA LYS A 176 -0.87 8.26 -9.48
C LYS A 176 -2.36 8.36 -9.76
N ASN A 177 -2.95 7.29 -10.27
CA ASN A 177 -4.40 7.27 -10.54
C ASN A 177 -5.22 7.40 -9.26
N THR A 178 -4.83 6.74 -8.16
CA THR A 178 -5.48 6.90 -6.85
C THR A 178 -5.47 8.36 -6.41
N ARG A 179 -4.36 9.07 -6.57
CA ARG A 179 -4.27 10.52 -6.23
C ARG A 179 -5.21 11.37 -7.08
N GLU A 180 -5.37 11.05 -8.35
CA GLU A 180 -6.34 11.74 -9.23
C GLU A 180 -7.78 11.48 -8.74
N ILE A 181 -8.10 10.24 -8.38
CA ILE A 181 -9.42 9.89 -7.83
C ILE A 181 -9.67 10.66 -6.53
N ILE A 182 -8.73 10.66 -5.57
CA ILE A 182 -8.85 11.38 -4.29
C ILE A 182 -9.12 12.88 -4.55
N ASN A 183 -8.39 13.50 -5.45
CA ASN A 183 -8.58 14.91 -5.81
C ASN A 183 -9.98 15.20 -6.40
N GLY A 184 -10.55 14.23 -7.12
CA GLY A 184 -11.89 14.34 -7.72
C GLY A 184 -13.06 14.13 -6.75
N LEU A 185 -12.84 13.54 -5.56
CA LEU A 185 -13.92 13.21 -4.63
C LEU A 185 -14.66 14.46 -4.11
N THR A 186 -15.96 14.31 -3.90
CA THR A 186 -16.80 15.28 -3.17
C THR A 186 -17.00 14.82 -1.73
N LEU A 187 -17.42 15.73 -0.85
CA LEU A 187 -17.74 15.39 0.54
C LEU A 187 -18.90 14.38 0.62
N GLU A 188 -19.88 14.49 -0.27
CA GLU A 188 -21.00 13.56 -0.37
C GLU A 188 -20.48 12.14 -0.71
N GLN A 189 -19.63 12.03 -1.72
CA GLN A 189 -19.02 10.73 -2.08
C GLN A 189 -18.22 10.14 -0.92
N ILE A 190 -17.39 10.91 -0.23
CA ILE A 190 -16.60 10.45 0.93
C ILE A 190 -17.51 9.82 2.00
N LYS A 191 -18.69 10.40 2.23
CA LYS A 191 -19.66 9.92 3.22
C LYS A 191 -20.58 8.81 2.72
N THR A 192 -20.57 8.53 1.43
CA THR A 192 -21.43 7.51 0.83
C THR A 192 -20.86 6.12 1.08
N LYS A 193 -21.72 5.18 1.46
CA LYS A 193 -21.39 3.76 1.55
C LYS A 193 -21.18 3.19 0.15
N VAL A 194 -20.19 2.32 0.02
CA VAL A 194 -19.90 1.65 -1.26
C VAL A 194 -21.12 0.79 -1.69
N PRO A 195 -21.61 0.91 -2.93
CA PRO A 195 -22.68 0.07 -3.45
C PRO A 195 -22.29 -1.41 -3.53
N GLU A 196 -23.23 -2.29 -3.19
CA GLU A 196 -22.99 -3.74 -3.16
C GLU A 196 -22.58 -4.27 -4.56
N GLU A 197 -23.18 -3.75 -5.61
CA GLU A 197 -22.85 -4.13 -6.99
C GLU A 197 -21.39 -3.82 -7.35
N TRP A 198 -20.79 -2.75 -6.80
CA TRP A 198 -19.37 -2.44 -7.02
C TRP A 198 -18.46 -3.41 -6.27
N VAL A 199 -18.88 -3.81 -5.07
CA VAL A 199 -18.15 -4.82 -4.29
C VAL A 199 -18.16 -6.16 -5.02
N MET A 200 -19.31 -6.58 -5.57
CA MET A 200 -19.44 -7.84 -6.30
C MET A 200 -18.63 -7.84 -7.61
N ARG A 201 -18.48 -6.70 -8.26
CA ARG A 201 -17.61 -6.58 -9.45
C ARG A 201 -16.17 -7.01 -9.17
N ILE A 202 -15.65 -6.79 -7.97
CA ILE A 202 -14.28 -7.23 -7.64
C ILE A 202 -14.14 -8.75 -7.75
N LEU A 203 -15.15 -9.50 -7.31
CA LEU A 203 -15.18 -10.96 -7.46
C LEU A 203 -15.32 -11.36 -8.93
N GLU A 204 -16.23 -10.73 -9.65
CA GLU A 204 -16.52 -11.00 -11.07
C GLU A 204 -15.31 -10.69 -11.97
N GLU A 205 -14.55 -9.64 -11.65
CA GLU A 205 -13.34 -9.23 -12.35
C GLU A 205 -12.08 -9.96 -11.86
N GLY A 206 -12.21 -10.94 -10.94
CA GLY A 206 -11.12 -11.79 -10.48
C GLY A 206 -10.12 -11.10 -9.53
N GLY A 207 -10.55 -10.01 -8.88
CA GLY A 207 -9.72 -9.30 -7.90
C GLY A 207 -9.57 -10.01 -6.56
N VAL A 208 -10.56 -10.85 -6.20
CA VAL A 208 -10.53 -11.80 -5.07
C VAL A 208 -11.02 -13.16 -5.54
N THR A 209 -10.68 -14.20 -4.78
CA THR A 209 -11.18 -15.58 -5.02
C THR A 209 -12.31 -15.92 -4.05
N VAL A 210 -13.03 -17.02 -4.29
CA VAL A 210 -14.06 -17.55 -3.38
C VAL A 210 -13.49 -18.23 -2.14
N ASP A 211 -12.15 -18.38 -2.05
CA ASP A 211 -11.49 -18.92 -0.86
C ASP A 211 -11.77 -18.01 0.34
N PHE A 212 -12.06 -18.60 1.50
CA PHE A 212 -12.40 -17.83 2.71
C PHE A 212 -11.29 -16.86 3.14
N ARG A 213 -10.03 -17.15 2.78
CA ARG A 213 -8.85 -16.31 3.04
C ARG A 213 -8.80 -15.06 2.15
N SER A 214 -9.63 -14.99 1.12
CA SER A 214 -9.71 -13.89 0.15
C SER A 214 -11.08 -13.22 0.17
N VAL A 215 -12.18 -13.98 0.14
CA VAL A 215 -13.55 -13.46 -0.01
C VAL A 215 -13.99 -12.55 1.13
N TRP A 216 -13.42 -12.67 2.33
CA TRP A 216 -13.73 -11.80 3.48
C TRP A 216 -13.49 -10.32 3.18
N LEU A 217 -12.57 -10.00 2.26
CA LEU A 217 -12.30 -8.63 1.82
C LEU A 217 -13.56 -7.95 1.28
N LEU A 218 -14.41 -8.68 0.55
CA LEU A 218 -15.67 -8.12 0.03
C LEU A 218 -16.61 -7.71 1.16
N VAL A 219 -16.71 -8.53 2.22
CA VAL A 219 -17.51 -8.22 3.40
C VAL A 219 -16.94 -7.01 4.15
N PHE A 220 -15.61 -6.95 4.26
CA PHE A 220 -14.92 -5.84 4.90
C PHE A 220 -15.16 -4.52 4.14
N TRP A 221 -14.87 -4.49 2.84
CA TRP A 221 -15.05 -3.29 2.01
C TRP A 221 -16.51 -2.88 1.90
N GLY A 222 -17.45 -3.82 1.79
CA GLY A 222 -18.88 -3.53 1.73
C GLY A 222 -19.47 -2.87 2.99
N ARG A 223 -18.73 -2.83 4.10
CA ARG A 223 -19.11 -2.12 5.33
C ARG A 223 -18.62 -0.67 5.36
N LEU A 224 -17.64 -0.32 4.53
CA LEU A 224 -16.98 0.98 4.54
C LEU A 224 -17.76 2.01 3.70
N THR A 225 -17.52 3.27 4.00
CA THR A 225 -17.78 4.40 3.10
C THR A 225 -16.58 4.61 2.19
N VAL A 226 -16.72 5.40 1.13
CA VAL A 226 -15.58 5.82 0.29
C VAL A 226 -14.48 6.48 1.14
N GLY A 227 -14.86 7.28 2.14
CA GLY A 227 -13.90 7.84 3.10
C GLY A 227 -13.17 6.79 3.92
N GLY A 228 -13.87 5.73 4.34
CA GLY A 228 -13.24 4.60 5.02
C GLY A 228 -12.22 3.87 4.14
N MET A 229 -12.39 3.89 2.81
CA MET A 229 -11.39 3.35 1.87
C MET A 229 -10.10 4.18 1.84
N LEU A 230 -10.18 5.49 2.04
CA LEU A 230 -8.99 6.35 2.14
C LEU A 230 -8.10 5.96 3.31
N SER A 231 -8.68 5.54 4.43
CA SER A 231 -7.93 5.09 5.60
C SER A 231 -7.27 3.74 5.34
N ILE A 232 -7.99 2.64 5.46
CA ILE A 232 -7.34 1.33 5.53
C ILE A 232 -6.79 0.87 4.18
N PRO A 233 -7.56 0.70 3.08
CA PRO A 233 -6.99 0.12 1.86
C PRO A 233 -5.97 1.00 1.14
N ILE A 234 -6.07 2.34 1.27
CA ILE A 234 -5.27 3.28 0.47
C ILE A 234 -4.03 3.78 1.21
N THR A 235 -4.05 3.89 2.54
CA THR A 235 -2.95 4.44 3.34
C THR A 235 -2.44 3.46 4.40
N ASP A 236 -3.21 3.18 5.46
CA ASP A 236 -2.78 2.36 6.59
C ASP A 236 -2.41 0.94 6.17
N HIS A 237 -3.09 0.37 5.19
CA HIS A 237 -2.80 -0.96 4.70
C HIS A 237 -1.39 -1.07 4.08
N HIS A 238 -0.95 -0.04 3.33
CA HIS A 238 0.43 0.02 2.85
C HIS A 238 1.41 0.05 4.00
N MET A 239 1.13 0.86 5.03
CA MET A 239 1.99 0.95 6.22
C MET A 239 2.06 -0.37 6.97
N MET A 240 0.94 -1.10 7.09
CA MET A 240 0.90 -2.41 7.71
C MET A 240 1.84 -3.41 7.04
N HIS A 241 1.96 -3.37 5.72
CA HIS A 241 2.83 -4.25 4.95
C HIS A 241 4.28 -3.75 4.89
N LEU A 242 4.53 -2.45 4.92
CA LEU A 242 5.88 -1.87 4.95
C LEU A 242 6.55 -2.01 6.32
N THR A 243 5.79 -1.91 7.41
CA THR A 243 6.30 -2.04 8.78
C THR A 243 7.05 -3.36 9.04
N PRO A 244 6.50 -4.55 8.75
CA PRO A 244 7.24 -5.79 8.91
C PRO A 244 8.46 -5.86 8.00
N CYS A 245 8.41 -5.31 6.79
CA CYS A 245 9.58 -5.25 5.90
C CYS A 245 10.72 -4.47 6.57
N VAL A 246 10.45 -3.26 7.04
CA VAL A 246 11.45 -2.42 7.72
C VAL A 246 11.96 -3.06 9.02
N ASN A 247 11.11 -3.80 9.73
CA ASN A 247 11.48 -4.40 11.01
C ASN A 247 12.32 -5.68 10.88
N ASN A 248 12.17 -6.42 9.79
CA ASN A 248 12.77 -7.73 9.63
C ASN A 248 13.87 -7.80 8.55
N LEU A 249 14.02 -6.76 7.73
CA LEU A 249 15.03 -6.72 6.67
C LEU A 249 16.16 -5.74 7.02
N PRO A 250 17.40 -5.97 6.55
CA PRO A 250 18.54 -5.09 6.78
C PRO A 250 18.52 -3.87 5.82
N ILE A 251 17.46 -3.07 5.91
CA ILE A 251 17.27 -1.88 5.09
C ILE A 251 18.03 -0.70 5.71
N GLU A 252 18.85 -0.04 4.91
CA GLU A 252 19.57 1.18 5.27
C GLU A 252 18.76 2.41 4.82
N PHE A 253 18.62 3.41 5.73
CA PHE A 253 17.86 4.65 5.53
C PHE A 253 18.77 5.86 5.33
#